data_c07d49997100fc17ff4179e4a88b8b84
#
_entry.id   c07d49997100fc17ff4179e4a88b8b84
#
_cell.length_a   1.000
_cell.length_b   1.000
_cell.length_c   1.000
_cell.angle_alpha   90.00
_cell.angle_beta   90.00
_cell.angle_gamma   90.00
#
_symmetry.space_group_name_H-M   'P 1'
#
loop_
_entity.id
_entity.type
_entity.pdbx_description
1 polymer ?
#
loop_
_entity_poly.entity_id
_entity_poly.type
_entity_poly.pdbx_seq_one_letter_code
_entity_poly.pdbx_strand_id
1 'polypeptide(L)'
;KNDKIRLSASKIKTLDTCSWLFYSKYFLKIPDTTNDGASRGTIVHLIFELLLNPKHKKKYFDKLKKDPTAILRCKPVNRLLNKHAKLLNVDDEDNLSLMYQMLYVGFNHNFYCKGNKKLKEEEHFEIEGENFIINGFIDKKAFYKNKIDIWDYKSSKSRFSKEEINANYQALMYSL
;
A
#
# COMPACT_ATOMS: atom_id res chain seq x y z
N LYS A 1 -9.13 5.47 -32.88
CA LYS A 1 -9.10 6.00 -31.49
C LYS A 1 -7.68 5.80 -31.01
N ASN A 2 -6.94 6.87 -30.79
CA ASN A 2 -5.63 6.75 -30.12
C ASN A 2 -5.93 6.38 -28.68
N ASP A 3 -5.64 5.13 -28.32
CA ASP A 3 -5.78 4.69 -26.92
C ASP A 3 -4.73 5.43 -26.08
N LYS A 4 -5.19 6.23 -25.12
CA LYS A 4 -4.29 6.97 -24.22
C LYS A 4 -3.43 6.00 -23.40
N ILE A 5 -2.16 6.32 -23.27
CA ILE A 5 -1.22 5.51 -22.49
C ILE A 5 -1.54 5.64 -21.00
N ARG A 6 -1.77 4.52 -20.32
CA ARG A 6 -2.00 4.51 -18.87
C ARG A 6 -0.68 4.38 -18.11
N LEU A 7 -0.38 5.39 -17.29
CA LEU A 7 0.86 5.54 -16.54
C LEU A 7 0.58 5.47 -15.04
N SER A 8 1.31 4.61 -14.35
CA SER A 8 1.36 4.59 -12.87
C SER A 8 2.76 4.95 -12.39
N ALA A 9 2.92 5.32 -11.12
CA ALA A 9 4.23 5.62 -10.55
C ALA A 9 5.24 4.49 -10.75
N SER A 10 4.81 3.23 -10.60
CA SER A 10 5.66 2.06 -10.83
C SER A 10 6.07 1.91 -12.31
N LYS A 11 5.16 2.21 -13.25
CA LYS A 11 5.49 2.18 -14.68
C LYS A 11 6.52 3.25 -15.03
N ILE A 12 6.34 4.47 -14.55
CA ILE A 12 7.29 5.58 -14.80
C ILE A 12 8.65 5.24 -14.18
N LYS A 13 8.67 4.77 -12.93
CA LYS A 13 9.92 4.34 -12.27
C LYS A 13 10.63 3.24 -13.06
N THR A 14 9.89 2.25 -13.58
CA THR A 14 10.47 1.17 -14.37
C THR A 14 11.07 1.70 -15.69
N LEU A 15 10.38 2.63 -16.36
CA LEU A 15 10.88 3.25 -17.59
C LEU A 15 12.15 4.06 -17.34
N ASP A 16 12.17 4.84 -16.28
CA ASP A 16 13.30 5.66 -15.87
C ASP A 16 14.54 4.81 -15.49
N THR A 17 14.28 3.68 -14.81
CA THR A 17 15.35 2.76 -14.41
C THR A 17 15.91 1.97 -15.60
N CYS A 18 15.04 1.44 -16.45
CA CYS A 18 15.42 0.61 -17.61
C CYS A 18 14.30 0.49 -18.63
N SER A 19 14.47 1.10 -19.80
CA SER A 19 13.50 1.06 -20.90
C SER A 19 13.25 -0.36 -21.42
N TRP A 20 14.27 -1.24 -21.41
CA TRP A 20 14.11 -2.64 -21.80
C TRP A 20 13.23 -3.40 -20.83
N LEU A 21 13.43 -3.22 -19.51
CA LEU A 21 12.58 -3.83 -18.49
C LEU A 21 11.14 -3.34 -18.61
N PHE A 22 10.96 -2.04 -18.88
CA PHE A 22 9.64 -1.48 -19.11
C PHE A 22 8.95 -2.13 -20.32
N TYR A 23 9.65 -2.26 -21.44
CA TYR A 23 9.13 -2.90 -22.66
C TYR A 23 8.77 -4.37 -22.39
N SER A 24 9.69 -5.12 -21.79
CA SER A 24 9.47 -6.54 -21.46
C SER A 24 8.25 -6.76 -20.57
N LYS A 25 8.11 -5.92 -19.54
CA LYS A 25 7.04 -6.06 -18.53
C LYS A 25 5.67 -5.61 -19.05
N TYR A 26 5.61 -4.46 -19.72
CA TYR A 26 4.34 -3.81 -20.03
C TYR A 26 3.86 -4.00 -21.47
N PHE A 27 4.76 -4.30 -22.41
CA PHE A 27 4.41 -4.59 -23.81
C PHE A 27 4.45 -6.09 -24.10
N LEU A 28 5.57 -6.75 -23.79
CA LEU A 28 5.68 -8.20 -24.01
C LEU A 28 4.94 -9.01 -22.93
N LYS A 29 4.56 -8.37 -21.82
CA LYS A 29 3.86 -8.99 -20.68
C LYS A 29 4.58 -10.23 -20.16
N ILE A 30 5.91 -10.19 -20.15
CA ILE A 30 6.71 -11.26 -19.55
C ILE A 30 6.41 -11.27 -18.04
N PRO A 31 6.03 -12.40 -17.48
CA PRO A 31 5.74 -12.50 -16.06
C PRO A 31 6.93 -12.05 -15.22
N ASP A 32 6.66 -11.17 -14.24
CA ASP A 32 7.66 -10.80 -13.24
C ASP A 32 7.84 -11.94 -12.23
N THR A 33 9.07 -12.12 -11.76
CA THR A 33 9.28 -13.05 -10.66
C THR A 33 8.68 -12.45 -9.39
N THR A 34 7.68 -13.12 -8.83
CA THR A 34 7.18 -12.76 -7.50
C THR A 34 8.28 -13.00 -6.48
N ASN A 35 8.49 -12.03 -5.59
CA ASN A 35 9.37 -12.23 -4.44
C ASN A 35 8.56 -12.15 -3.15
N ASP A 36 9.06 -12.78 -2.12
CA ASP A 36 8.41 -12.83 -0.80
C ASP A 36 8.09 -11.44 -0.26
N GLY A 37 8.94 -10.46 -0.55
CA GLY A 37 8.71 -9.08 -0.12
C GLY A 37 7.44 -8.47 -0.71
N ALA A 38 7.19 -8.69 -2.00
CA ALA A 38 5.98 -8.24 -2.67
C ALA A 38 4.75 -8.97 -2.15
N SER A 39 4.85 -10.30 -1.97
CA SER A 39 3.78 -11.13 -1.40
C SER A 39 3.40 -10.68 0.01
N ARG A 40 4.39 -10.48 0.89
CA ARG A 40 4.16 -9.94 2.25
C ARG A 40 3.51 -8.56 2.22
N GLY A 41 4.00 -7.68 1.36
CA GLY A 41 3.44 -6.34 1.17
C GLY A 41 1.95 -6.41 0.82
N THR A 42 1.58 -7.19 -0.18
CA THR A 42 0.20 -7.38 -0.63
C THR A 42 -0.72 -7.84 0.51
N ILE A 43 -0.28 -8.81 1.32
CA ILE A 43 -1.08 -9.31 2.45
C ILE A 43 -1.28 -8.25 3.52
N VAL A 44 -0.23 -7.53 3.87
CA VAL A 44 -0.30 -6.48 4.91
C VAL A 44 -1.16 -5.31 4.46
N HIS A 45 -1.05 -4.86 3.21
CA HIS A 45 -1.91 -3.82 2.63
C HIS A 45 -3.39 -4.22 2.67
N LEU A 46 -3.72 -5.45 2.25
CA LEU A 46 -5.09 -5.97 2.34
C LEU A 46 -5.64 -5.92 3.76
N ILE A 47 -4.82 -6.28 4.77
CA ILE A 47 -5.26 -6.22 6.17
C ILE A 47 -5.50 -4.77 6.61
N PHE A 48 -4.62 -3.84 6.25
CA PHE A 48 -4.79 -2.41 6.57
C PHE A 48 -6.06 -1.83 5.91
N GLU A 49 -6.29 -2.12 4.63
CA GLU A 49 -7.49 -1.72 3.91
C GLU A 49 -8.76 -2.21 4.62
N LEU A 50 -8.83 -3.51 4.90
CA LEU A 50 -9.98 -4.10 5.57
C LEU A 50 -10.24 -3.52 6.96
N LEU A 51 -9.20 -3.17 7.72
CA LEU A 51 -9.34 -2.56 9.04
C LEU A 51 -9.76 -1.08 8.99
N LEU A 52 -9.55 -0.40 7.86
CA LEU A 52 -10.06 0.94 7.61
C LEU A 52 -11.50 0.93 7.11
N ASN A 53 -11.95 -0.17 6.50
CA ASN A 53 -13.31 -0.30 6.00
C ASN A 53 -14.33 -0.06 7.13
N PRO A 54 -15.39 0.76 6.93
CA PRO A 54 -16.36 1.14 7.95
C PRO A 54 -16.97 -0.02 8.74
N LYS A 55 -17.23 -1.15 8.08
CA LYS A 55 -17.78 -2.37 8.73
C LYS A 55 -16.84 -2.92 9.81
N HIS A 56 -15.54 -2.97 9.51
CA HIS A 56 -14.53 -3.54 10.39
C HIS A 56 -14.00 -2.52 11.37
N LYS A 57 -13.84 -1.26 10.94
CA LYS A 57 -13.40 -0.15 11.76
C LYS A 57 -14.26 -0.03 13.03
N LYS A 58 -15.59 -0.03 12.92
CA LYS A 58 -16.50 0.06 14.06
C LYS A 58 -16.24 -1.03 15.10
N LYS A 59 -15.88 -2.24 14.67
CA LYS A 59 -15.66 -3.40 15.53
C LYS A 59 -14.30 -3.39 16.23
N TYR A 60 -13.25 -2.95 15.53
CA TYR A 60 -11.87 -3.11 15.99
C TYR A 60 -11.21 -1.81 16.46
N PHE A 61 -11.78 -0.65 16.11
CA PHE A 61 -11.22 0.66 16.35
C PHE A 61 -10.83 0.91 17.81
N ASP A 62 -11.77 0.76 18.74
CA ASP A 62 -11.53 1.09 20.15
C ASP A 62 -10.49 0.18 20.78
N LYS A 63 -10.51 -1.09 20.43
CA LYS A 63 -9.55 -2.07 20.92
C LYS A 63 -8.14 -1.78 20.39
N LEU A 64 -7.99 -1.61 19.08
CA LEU A 64 -6.70 -1.41 18.45
C LEU A 64 -6.12 -0.01 18.68
N LYS A 65 -6.97 0.99 18.92
CA LYS A 65 -6.53 2.33 19.31
C LYS A 65 -5.93 2.38 20.71
N LYS A 66 -6.50 1.59 21.64
CA LYS A 66 -6.01 1.50 23.03
C LYS A 66 -4.75 0.64 23.13
N ASP A 67 -4.72 -0.45 22.41
CA ASP A 67 -3.62 -1.41 22.42
C ASP A 67 -3.28 -1.86 20.98
N PRO A 68 -2.32 -1.19 20.30
CA PRO A 68 -1.88 -1.60 18.97
C PRO A 68 -1.36 -3.04 18.91
N THR A 69 -0.83 -3.59 20.03
CA THR A 69 -0.36 -4.98 20.08
C THR A 69 -1.51 -5.98 19.98
N ALA A 70 -2.74 -5.56 20.24
CA ALA A 70 -3.92 -6.40 20.09
C ALA A 70 -4.13 -6.92 18.67
N ILE A 71 -3.50 -6.28 17.64
CA ILE A 71 -3.52 -6.75 16.26
C ILE A 71 -2.90 -8.15 16.14
N LEU A 72 -1.81 -8.41 16.86
CA LEU A 72 -1.09 -9.68 16.83
C LEU A 72 -1.92 -10.85 17.41
N ARG A 73 -2.89 -10.53 18.26
CA ARG A 73 -3.80 -11.50 18.92
C ARG A 73 -5.20 -11.50 18.31
N CYS A 74 -5.41 -10.78 17.22
CA CYS A 74 -6.70 -10.67 16.55
C CYS A 74 -6.98 -11.91 15.69
N LYS A 75 -7.76 -12.87 16.20
CA LYS A 75 -8.07 -14.13 15.49
C LYS A 75 -8.51 -13.96 14.03
N PRO A 76 -9.41 -13.01 13.67
CA PRO A 76 -9.77 -12.81 12.26
C PRO A 76 -8.62 -12.35 11.38
N VAL A 77 -7.74 -11.46 11.90
CA VAL A 77 -6.55 -11.00 11.19
C VAL A 77 -5.58 -12.16 10.98
N ASN A 78 -5.29 -12.94 12.02
CA ASN A 78 -4.40 -14.09 11.93
C ASN A 78 -4.92 -15.14 10.93
N ARG A 79 -6.25 -15.40 10.95
CA ARG A 79 -6.86 -16.32 9.98
C ARG A 79 -6.70 -15.82 8.53
N LEU A 80 -6.91 -14.52 8.29
CA LEU A 80 -6.79 -13.91 6.98
C LEU A 80 -5.32 -13.92 6.51
N LEU A 81 -4.40 -13.53 7.39
CA LEU A 81 -2.96 -13.53 7.12
C LEU A 81 -2.48 -14.94 6.72
N ASN A 82 -2.75 -15.95 7.55
CA ASN A 82 -2.33 -17.31 7.29
C ASN A 82 -2.95 -17.88 6.00
N LYS A 83 -4.23 -17.55 5.71
CA LYS A 83 -4.87 -17.96 4.46
C LYS A 83 -4.14 -17.41 3.24
N HIS A 84 -3.85 -16.11 3.22
CA HIS A 84 -3.19 -15.47 2.09
C HIS A 84 -1.70 -15.80 2.01
N ALA A 85 -1.03 -16.01 3.15
CA ALA A 85 0.36 -16.48 3.19
C ALA A 85 0.51 -17.83 2.48
N LYS A 86 -0.38 -18.79 2.76
CA LYS A 86 -0.42 -20.08 2.05
C LYS A 86 -0.69 -19.93 0.56
N LEU A 87 -1.64 -19.06 0.16
CA LEU A 87 -1.96 -18.82 -1.25
C LEU A 87 -0.80 -18.22 -2.04
N LEU A 88 0.07 -17.44 -1.39
CA LEU A 88 1.21 -16.79 -2.02
C LEU A 88 2.55 -17.48 -1.72
N ASN A 89 2.53 -18.68 -1.10
CA ASN A 89 3.70 -19.48 -0.73
C ASN A 89 4.73 -18.72 0.13
N VAL A 90 4.24 -17.97 1.13
CA VAL A 90 5.03 -17.20 2.12
C VAL A 90 4.54 -17.48 3.54
N ASP A 91 4.19 -18.73 3.83
CA ASP A 91 3.63 -19.18 5.11
C ASP A 91 4.68 -19.82 6.04
N ASP A 92 5.96 -19.69 5.71
CA ASP A 92 7.06 -20.04 6.59
C ASP A 92 7.17 -19.06 7.79
N GLU A 93 7.89 -19.48 8.82
CA GLU A 93 8.01 -18.75 10.09
C GLU A 93 8.62 -17.35 9.93
N ASP A 94 9.65 -17.22 9.08
CA ASP A 94 10.32 -15.94 8.83
C ASP A 94 9.40 -14.95 8.15
N ASN A 95 8.70 -15.37 7.10
CA ASN A 95 7.75 -14.55 6.38
C ASN A 95 6.57 -14.14 7.26
N LEU A 96 6.02 -15.05 8.06
CA LEU A 96 4.95 -14.76 9.01
C LEU A 96 5.41 -13.75 10.08
N SER A 97 6.59 -13.95 10.65
CA SER A 97 7.19 -13.03 11.65
C SER A 97 7.34 -11.62 11.09
N LEU A 98 7.87 -11.47 9.87
CA LEU A 98 8.01 -10.19 9.20
C LEU A 98 6.65 -9.51 8.95
N MET A 99 5.63 -10.24 8.52
CA MET A 99 4.29 -9.68 8.34
C MET A 99 3.67 -9.19 9.65
N TYR A 100 3.85 -9.93 10.75
CA TYR A 100 3.41 -9.47 12.07
C TYR A 100 4.15 -8.22 12.53
N GLN A 101 5.46 -8.12 12.29
CA GLN A 101 6.22 -6.89 12.56
C GLN A 101 5.70 -5.70 11.74
N MET A 102 5.44 -5.88 10.45
CA MET A 102 4.88 -4.85 9.58
C MET A 102 3.52 -4.35 10.08
N LEU A 103 2.63 -5.28 10.47
CA LEU A 103 1.33 -4.94 11.05
C LEU A 103 1.50 -4.14 12.35
N TYR A 104 2.37 -4.60 13.24
CA TYR A 104 2.63 -3.93 14.52
C TYR A 104 3.17 -2.51 14.31
N VAL A 105 4.19 -2.35 13.46
CA VAL A 105 4.78 -1.05 13.14
C VAL A 105 3.74 -0.12 12.54
N GLY A 106 2.97 -0.59 11.55
CA GLY A 106 1.93 0.22 10.91
C GLY A 106 0.86 0.71 11.89
N PHE A 107 0.45 -0.10 12.86
CA PHE A 107 -0.51 0.29 13.89
C PHE A 107 0.07 1.27 14.91
N ASN A 108 1.34 1.15 15.28
CA ASN A 108 2.01 2.08 16.21
C ASN A 108 2.20 3.49 15.63
N HIS A 109 2.21 3.64 14.31
CA HIS A 109 2.38 4.92 13.64
C HIS A 109 1.06 5.66 13.38
N ASN A 110 0.24 5.83 14.44
CA ASN A 110 -1.01 6.60 14.35
C ASN A 110 -1.94 6.12 13.21
N PHE A 111 -2.12 4.82 13.11
CA PHE A 111 -2.87 4.16 12.03
C PHE A 111 -4.23 4.81 11.72
N TYR A 112 -4.96 5.18 12.76
CA TYR A 112 -6.27 5.83 12.64
C TYR A 112 -6.21 7.36 12.54
N CYS A 113 -5.03 7.96 12.39
CA CYS A 113 -4.82 9.39 12.15
C CYS A 113 -5.57 10.27 13.15
N LYS A 114 -5.10 10.33 14.41
CA LYS A 114 -5.73 11.08 15.52
C LYS A 114 -6.12 12.50 15.08
N GLY A 115 -7.34 12.91 15.40
CA GLY A 115 -7.86 14.26 15.10
C GLY A 115 -8.42 14.42 13.68
N ASN A 116 -8.46 13.37 12.85
CA ASN A 116 -9.11 13.44 11.54
C ASN A 116 -10.64 13.60 11.69
N LYS A 117 -11.26 14.29 10.72
CA LYS A 117 -12.72 14.38 10.56
C LYS A 117 -13.27 13.21 9.77
N LYS A 118 -12.49 12.71 8.80
CA LYS A 118 -12.85 11.60 7.94
C LYS A 118 -11.59 10.83 7.58
N LEU A 119 -11.71 9.51 7.54
CA LEU A 119 -10.67 8.60 7.11
C LEU A 119 -11.25 7.74 5.97
N LYS A 120 -10.54 7.70 4.83
CA LYS A 120 -10.87 6.83 3.70
C LYS A 120 -9.79 5.77 3.56
N GLU A 121 -10.22 4.55 3.30
CA GLU A 121 -9.41 3.43 2.86
C GLU A 121 -8.97 3.62 1.41
N GLU A 122 -8.33 2.62 0.83
CA GLU A 122 -7.82 2.62 -0.53
C GLU A 122 -8.76 3.32 -1.53
N GLU A 123 -8.20 4.25 -2.29
CA GLU A 123 -8.94 5.02 -3.30
C GLU A 123 -8.18 5.05 -4.62
N HIS A 124 -8.82 4.55 -5.67
CA HIS A 124 -8.32 4.68 -7.04
C HIS A 124 -8.49 6.12 -7.52
N PHE A 125 -7.46 6.65 -8.20
CA PHE A 125 -7.57 7.93 -8.90
C PHE A 125 -7.09 7.84 -10.34
N GLU A 126 -7.65 8.69 -11.19
CA GLU A 126 -7.24 8.89 -12.56
C GLU A 126 -7.18 10.38 -12.88
N ILE A 127 -6.12 10.80 -13.55
CA ILE A 127 -5.94 12.17 -14.06
C ILE A 127 -5.71 12.07 -15.55
N GLU A 128 -6.61 12.64 -16.31
CA GLU A 128 -6.59 12.58 -17.78
C GLU A 128 -5.78 13.73 -18.36
N GLY A 129 -4.71 13.40 -19.07
CA GLY A 129 -3.96 14.31 -19.92
C GLY A 129 -4.38 14.20 -21.38
N GLU A 130 -3.71 14.92 -22.27
CA GLU A 130 -4.02 14.94 -23.70
C GLU A 130 -3.84 13.55 -24.34
N ASN A 131 -2.67 12.92 -24.12
CA ASN A 131 -2.29 11.64 -24.74
C ASN A 131 -2.06 10.52 -23.71
N PHE A 132 -2.32 10.77 -22.42
CA PHE A 132 -2.07 9.81 -21.36
C PHE A 132 -3.13 9.90 -20.27
N ILE A 133 -3.17 8.88 -19.42
CA ILE A 133 -3.94 8.83 -18.17
C ILE A 133 -2.96 8.46 -17.06
N ILE A 134 -2.79 9.34 -16.09
CA ILE A 134 -2.09 9.01 -14.83
C ILE A 134 -3.10 8.30 -13.93
N ASN A 135 -2.73 7.14 -13.41
CA ASN A 135 -3.59 6.39 -12.51
C ASN A 135 -2.80 5.75 -11.36
N GLY A 136 -3.48 5.55 -10.25
CA GLY A 136 -2.87 4.91 -9.08
C GLY A 136 -3.88 4.66 -7.98
N PHE A 137 -3.37 4.08 -6.90
CA PHE A 137 -4.12 3.81 -5.69
C PHE A 137 -3.45 4.53 -4.53
N ILE A 138 -4.25 5.18 -3.72
CA ILE A 138 -3.82 5.81 -2.47
C ILE A 138 -4.29 4.92 -1.34
N ASP A 139 -3.37 4.38 -0.55
CA ASP A 139 -3.70 3.41 0.51
C ASP A 139 -4.63 3.99 1.57
N LYS A 140 -4.42 5.27 1.93
CA LYS A 140 -5.23 5.92 2.95
C LYS A 140 -5.22 7.44 2.81
N LYS A 141 -6.37 8.09 2.95
CA LYS A 141 -6.53 9.54 3.07
C LYS A 141 -7.13 9.91 4.43
N ALA A 142 -6.51 10.85 5.12
CA ALA A 142 -7.02 11.43 6.36
C ALA A 142 -7.35 12.90 6.16
N PHE A 143 -8.62 13.25 6.35
CA PHE A 143 -9.12 14.62 6.17
C PHE A 143 -9.17 15.35 7.52
N TYR A 144 -8.51 16.49 7.59
CA TYR A 144 -8.53 17.40 8.72
C TYR A 144 -9.24 18.71 8.35
N LYS A 145 -9.31 19.67 9.29
CA LYS A 145 -9.99 20.94 9.03
C LYS A 145 -9.38 21.69 7.84
N ASN A 146 -8.05 21.75 7.76
CA ASN A 146 -7.31 22.60 6.83
C ASN A 146 -6.31 21.83 5.96
N LYS A 147 -6.28 20.49 6.03
CA LYS A 147 -5.35 19.68 5.26
C LYS A 147 -5.88 18.27 5.02
N ILE A 148 -5.30 17.62 4.02
CA ILE A 148 -5.47 16.19 3.76
C ILE A 148 -4.09 15.56 3.88
N ASP A 149 -3.96 14.53 4.71
CA ASP A 149 -2.78 13.69 4.75
C ASP A 149 -3.01 12.45 3.88
N ILE A 150 -2.07 12.20 2.98
CA ILE A 150 -2.04 11.01 2.14
C ILE A 150 -1.00 10.06 2.74
N TRP A 151 -1.38 8.82 2.92
CA TRP A 151 -0.55 7.77 3.47
C TRP A 151 -0.38 6.66 2.45
N ASP A 152 0.84 6.20 2.30
CA ASP A 152 1.22 5.08 1.48
C ASP A 152 2.08 4.14 2.31
N TYR A 153 1.67 2.88 2.41
CA TYR A 153 2.37 1.88 3.19
C TYR A 153 3.49 1.26 2.36
N LYS A 154 4.68 1.22 2.93
CA LYS A 154 5.84 0.60 2.27
C LYS A 154 6.40 -0.55 3.10
N SER A 155 6.56 -1.69 2.47
CA SER A 155 7.16 -2.91 3.05
C SER A 155 8.69 -2.97 2.86
N SER A 156 9.34 -1.82 2.72
CA SER A 156 10.79 -1.73 2.52
C SER A 156 11.57 -2.12 3.79
N LYS A 157 12.71 -2.80 3.62
CA LYS A 157 13.65 -3.10 4.70
C LYS A 157 14.46 -1.87 5.14
N SER A 158 14.59 -0.87 4.27
CA SER A 158 15.32 0.37 4.51
C SER A 158 14.39 1.58 4.48
N ARG A 159 14.78 2.65 5.17
CA ARG A 159 14.13 3.95 5.06
C ARG A 159 14.52 4.60 3.73
N PHE A 160 13.63 5.39 3.16
CA PHE A 160 13.95 6.23 2.01
C PHE A 160 15.03 7.25 2.36
N SER A 161 16.00 7.44 1.47
CA SER A 161 16.94 8.57 1.54
C SER A 161 16.20 9.89 1.22
N LYS A 162 16.85 11.02 1.49
CA LYS A 162 16.29 12.33 1.11
C LYS A 162 16.12 12.46 -0.41
N GLU A 163 17.08 11.93 -1.15
CA GLU A 163 17.07 11.92 -2.61
C GLU A 163 15.89 11.08 -3.15
N GLU A 164 15.69 9.88 -2.60
CA GLU A 164 14.55 9.02 -2.96
C GLU A 164 13.21 9.65 -2.61
N ILE A 165 13.11 10.40 -1.51
CA ILE A 165 11.87 11.12 -1.15
C ILE A 165 11.58 12.22 -2.17
N ASN A 166 12.58 13.01 -2.56
CA ASN A 166 12.44 14.13 -3.49
C ASN A 166 12.14 13.67 -4.92
N ALA A 167 12.64 12.49 -5.32
CA ALA A 167 12.41 11.88 -6.63
C ALA A 167 11.27 10.87 -6.64
N ASN A 168 10.38 10.88 -5.65
CA ASN A 168 9.33 9.87 -5.52
C ASN A 168 8.16 10.17 -6.47
N TYR A 169 8.09 9.46 -7.59
CA TYR A 169 7.02 9.61 -8.58
C TYR A 169 5.61 9.46 -8.00
N GLN A 170 5.45 8.60 -6.99
CA GLN A 170 4.16 8.39 -6.34
C GLN A 170 3.74 9.62 -5.53
N ALA A 171 4.67 10.22 -4.78
CA ALA A 171 4.41 11.45 -4.03
C ALA A 171 4.09 12.61 -4.98
N LEU A 172 4.81 12.72 -6.09
CA LEU A 172 4.54 13.73 -7.13
C LEU A 172 3.15 13.55 -7.75
N MET A 173 2.76 12.31 -8.08
CA MET A 173 1.43 12.03 -8.62
C MET A 173 0.30 12.33 -7.63
N TYR A 174 0.53 12.16 -6.33
CA TYR A 174 -0.47 12.48 -5.30
C TYR A 174 -0.62 13.97 -5.04
N SER A 175 0.31 14.79 -5.53
CA SER A 175 0.26 16.26 -5.41
C SER A 175 -0.44 16.96 -6.59
N LEU A 176 -0.80 16.22 -7.64
CA LEU A 176 -1.57 16.71 -8.78
C LEU A 176 -3.05 16.78 -8.44
#